data_8cf65ae5692296f140634995558a8152
#
_entry.id   8cf65ae5692296f140634995558a8152
#
_cell.length_a   1.000
_cell.length_b   1.000
_cell.length_c   1.000
_cell.angle_alpha   90.00
_cell.angle_beta   90.00
_cell.angle_gamma   90.00
#
_symmetry.space_group_name_H-M   'P 1'
#
loop_
_entity.id
_entity.type
_entity.pdbx_description
1 polymer ?
#
loop_
_entity_poly.entity_id
_entity_poly.type
_entity_poly.pdbx_seq_one_letter_code
_entity_poly.pdbx_strand_id
1 'polypeptide(L)'
;MHPALVWAILAVGAYLVGAIPVGLLMGFARGVDIRDHGSGNIGATNAMRVLGRRLGLLCFALDVGKGLAPTLLAGWITGVLANPDLATADAWAWLGVAACPVLGHIFPVWLRFRGGKGVATGLGSVLGVFPQLTVPALLGAVVWIVAARLTRYVGVASCVAGLSVPLWTALAAATTLEGDDRWRRALPFLVATGALAALVVWRHRGNIARTLQGVEPRIGARKSRAGAAGNPSEHGGAPAQPAQAGESNTGFPDRG
;
A
#
# COMPACT_ATOMS: atom_id res chain seq x y z
N MET A 1 -13.24 -23.61 24.17
CA MET A 1 -13.98 -22.61 23.34
C MET A 1 -14.53 -23.29 22.09
N HIS A 2 -15.70 -22.88 21.62
CA HIS A 2 -16.23 -23.40 20.34
C HIS A 2 -15.28 -22.98 19.19
N PRO A 3 -14.87 -23.89 18.28
CA PRO A 3 -13.90 -23.58 17.22
C PRO A 3 -14.26 -22.34 16.39
N ALA A 4 -15.53 -22.16 16.03
CA ALA A 4 -15.98 -20.99 15.28
C ALA A 4 -15.76 -19.67 16.03
N LEU A 5 -15.83 -19.65 17.37
CA LEU A 5 -15.58 -18.45 18.16
C LEU A 5 -14.08 -18.08 18.13
N VAL A 6 -13.19 -19.11 18.16
CA VAL A 6 -11.74 -18.89 18.03
C VAL A 6 -11.42 -18.21 16.69
N TRP A 7 -11.93 -18.77 15.59
CA TRP A 7 -11.74 -18.19 14.26
C TRP A 7 -12.29 -16.76 14.15
N ALA A 8 -13.44 -16.47 14.74
CA ALA A 8 -14.02 -15.14 14.74
C ALA A 8 -13.17 -14.11 15.49
N ILE A 9 -12.65 -14.46 16.68
CA ILE A 9 -11.76 -13.61 17.47
C ILE A 9 -10.47 -13.33 16.69
N LEU A 10 -9.87 -14.37 16.08
CA LEU A 10 -8.66 -14.23 15.28
C LEU A 10 -8.88 -13.34 14.05
N ALA A 11 -10.03 -13.47 13.38
CA ALA A 11 -10.38 -12.65 12.24
C ALA A 11 -10.51 -11.15 12.60
N VAL A 12 -11.22 -10.85 13.71
CA VAL A 12 -11.35 -9.47 14.21
C VAL A 12 -9.98 -8.90 14.60
N GLY A 13 -9.17 -9.66 15.35
CA GLY A 13 -7.82 -9.24 15.72
C GLY A 13 -6.94 -8.98 14.51
N ALA A 14 -6.96 -9.88 13.52
CA ALA A 14 -6.22 -9.74 12.27
C ALA A 14 -6.65 -8.49 11.48
N TYR A 15 -7.96 -8.20 11.41
CA TYR A 15 -8.47 -6.97 10.79
C TYR A 15 -7.95 -5.72 11.50
N LEU A 16 -8.02 -5.67 12.82
CA LEU A 16 -7.57 -4.51 13.60
C LEU A 16 -6.06 -4.26 13.43
N VAL A 17 -5.24 -5.33 13.45
CA VAL A 17 -3.79 -5.23 13.16
C VAL A 17 -3.55 -4.73 11.75
N GLY A 18 -4.27 -5.27 10.76
CA GLY A 18 -4.21 -4.83 9.38
C GLY A 18 -4.61 -3.38 9.18
N ALA A 19 -5.58 -2.88 9.98
CA ALA A 19 -6.09 -1.52 9.92
C ALA A 19 -5.09 -0.45 10.43
N ILE A 20 -3.98 -0.84 11.09
CA ILE A 20 -2.94 0.10 11.54
C ILE A 20 -2.34 0.81 10.32
N PRO A 21 -2.48 2.15 10.18
CA PRO A 21 -2.02 2.89 9.01
C PRO A 21 -0.54 3.28 9.15
N VAL A 22 0.37 2.30 9.03
CA VAL A 22 1.81 2.44 9.33
C VAL A 22 2.44 3.66 8.64
N GLY A 23 2.24 3.82 7.34
CA GLY A 23 2.83 4.92 6.59
C GLY A 23 2.33 6.30 7.04
N LEU A 24 1.05 6.40 7.42
CA LEU A 24 0.48 7.65 7.96
C LEU A 24 1.04 7.99 9.33
N LEU A 25 1.14 6.99 10.22
CA LEU A 25 1.74 7.16 11.56
C LEU A 25 3.22 7.59 11.46
N MET A 26 3.98 6.99 10.53
CA MET A 26 5.36 7.39 10.26
C MET A 26 5.45 8.83 9.71
N GLY A 27 4.48 9.23 8.89
CA GLY A 27 4.35 10.61 8.41
C GLY A 27 4.12 11.58 9.57
N PHE A 28 3.15 11.31 10.43
CA PHE A 28 2.84 12.15 11.59
C PHE A 28 4.03 12.26 12.56
N ALA A 29 4.79 11.17 12.78
CA ALA A 29 6.02 11.20 13.56
C ALA A 29 7.13 12.11 12.94
N ARG A 30 6.96 12.55 11.70
CA ARG A 30 7.84 13.48 10.97
C ARG A 30 7.17 14.83 10.69
N GLY A 31 6.01 15.10 11.29
CA GLY A 31 5.26 16.34 11.11
C GLY A 31 4.61 16.48 9.72
N VAL A 32 4.43 15.37 8.98
CA VAL A 32 3.91 15.39 7.61
C VAL A 32 2.70 14.47 7.46
N ASP A 33 1.60 14.99 6.95
CA ASP A 33 0.51 14.14 6.47
C ASP A 33 0.81 13.66 5.04
N ILE A 34 1.14 12.37 4.90
CA ILE A 34 1.51 11.81 3.60
C ILE A 34 0.32 11.73 2.62
N ARG A 35 -0.91 11.95 3.08
CA ARG A 35 -2.10 11.98 2.23
C ARG A 35 -2.18 13.26 1.40
N ASP A 36 -1.58 14.35 1.87
CA ASP A 36 -1.53 15.64 1.19
C ASP A 36 -0.38 15.70 0.17
N HIS A 37 0.45 14.65 0.10
CA HIS A 37 1.67 14.63 -0.71
C HIS A 37 1.77 13.39 -1.61
N GLY A 38 2.46 13.56 -2.73
CA GLY A 38 2.75 12.48 -3.66
C GLY A 38 1.50 11.90 -4.32
N SER A 39 1.20 10.63 -4.06
CA SER A 39 -0.03 9.98 -4.58
C SER A 39 -1.21 10.03 -3.61
N GLY A 40 -1.05 10.65 -2.46
CA GLY A 40 -2.08 10.67 -1.41
C GLY A 40 -2.35 9.31 -0.74
N ASN A 41 -1.63 8.26 -1.11
CA ASN A 41 -1.84 6.92 -0.58
C ASN A 41 -1.05 6.70 0.72
N ILE A 42 -1.62 5.99 1.70
CA ILE A 42 -0.97 5.73 2.99
C ILE A 42 0.10 4.61 2.94
N GLY A 43 0.26 3.90 1.81
CA GLY A 43 1.16 2.75 1.70
C GLY A 43 2.61 3.11 1.41
N ALA A 44 3.48 2.11 1.48
CA ALA A 44 4.94 2.20 1.41
C ALA A 44 5.49 2.98 0.20
N THR A 45 4.88 2.85 -0.99
CA THR A 45 5.33 3.57 -2.19
C THR A 45 5.21 5.08 -2.04
N ASN A 46 4.14 5.56 -1.42
CA ASN A 46 3.97 6.99 -1.15
C ASN A 46 4.84 7.43 0.03
N ALA A 47 4.91 6.61 1.09
CA ALA A 47 5.85 6.86 2.19
C ALA A 47 7.29 7.00 1.68
N MET A 48 7.72 6.16 0.73
CA MET A 48 9.04 6.27 0.10
C MET A 48 9.24 7.59 -0.67
N ARG A 49 8.20 8.09 -1.34
CA ARG A 49 8.25 9.35 -2.10
C ARG A 49 8.30 10.58 -1.18
N VAL A 50 7.59 10.53 -0.06
CA VAL A 50 7.42 11.68 0.87
C VAL A 50 8.47 11.67 1.97
N LEU A 51 8.70 10.53 2.61
CA LEU A 51 9.56 10.37 3.79
C LEU A 51 10.96 9.82 3.46
N GLY A 52 11.19 9.46 2.19
CA GLY A 52 12.46 8.91 1.73
C GLY A 52 12.55 7.38 1.78
N ARG A 53 13.61 6.85 1.14
CA ARG A 53 13.76 5.42 0.86
C ARG A 53 13.78 4.56 2.14
N ARG A 54 14.49 4.99 3.18
CA ARG A 54 14.64 4.20 4.43
C ARG A 54 13.29 3.99 5.11
N LEU A 55 12.52 5.06 5.30
CA LEU A 55 11.20 4.99 5.94
C LEU A 55 10.17 4.29 5.04
N GLY A 56 10.25 4.46 3.73
CA GLY A 56 9.41 3.71 2.79
C GLY A 56 9.64 2.21 2.83
N LEU A 57 10.90 1.76 2.96
CA LEU A 57 11.24 0.34 3.12
C LEU A 57 10.77 -0.19 4.48
N LEU A 58 10.94 0.57 5.55
CA LEU A 58 10.42 0.20 6.87
C LEU A 58 8.88 0.10 6.86
N CYS A 59 8.19 1.05 6.22
CA CYS A 59 6.75 1.00 6.01
C CYS A 59 6.34 -0.27 5.26
N PHE A 60 7.07 -0.64 4.20
CA PHE A 60 6.83 -1.87 3.45
C PHE A 60 6.98 -3.11 4.33
N ALA A 61 8.08 -3.20 5.09
CA ALA A 61 8.34 -4.34 5.97
C ALA A 61 7.25 -4.47 7.06
N LEU A 62 6.83 -3.37 7.67
CA LEU A 62 5.76 -3.36 8.66
C LEU A 62 4.39 -3.67 8.04
N ASP A 63 4.12 -3.20 6.83
CA ASP A 63 2.88 -3.55 6.09
C ASP A 63 2.85 -5.04 5.70
N VAL A 64 4.00 -5.66 5.37
CA VAL A 64 4.12 -7.12 5.20
C VAL A 64 3.93 -7.83 6.54
N GLY A 65 4.59 -7.36 7.59
CA GLY A 65 4.52 -7.94 8.93
C GLY A 65 3.11 -7.98 9.51
N LYS A 66 2.30 -6.94 9.30
CA LYS A 66 0.92 -6.89 9.79
C LYS A 66 -0.05 -7.83 9.04
N GLY A 67 0.35 -8.33 7.85
CA GLY A 67 -0.34 -9.41 7.15
C GLY A 67 0.15 -10.78 7.60
N LEU A 68 1.48 -10.94 7.69
CA LEU A 68 2.16 -12.18 8.01
C LEU A 68 1.87 -12.66 9.45
N ALA A 69 2.12 -11.79 10.43
CA ALA A 69 2.08 -12.16 11.84
C ALA A 69 0.70 -12.67 12.30
N PRO A 70 -0.43 -11.98 12.05
CA PRO A 70 -1.73 -12.48 12.48
C PRO A 70 -2.15 -13.75 11.73
N THR A 71 -1.74 -13.94 10.48
CA THR A 71 -2.03 -15.15 9.71
C THR A 71 -1.26 -16.36 10.25
N LEU A 72 0.03 -16.21 10.53
CA LEU A 72 0.84 -17.26 11.17
C LEU A 72 0.32 -17.57 12.57
N LEU A 73 0.03 -16.55 13.37
CA LEU A 73 -0.49 -16.72 14.74
C LEU A 73 -1.81 -17.50 14.72
N ALA A 74 -2.71 -17.19 13.79
CA ALA A 74 -3.96 -17.92 13.65
C ALA A 74 -3.72 -19.40 13.31
N GLY A 75 -2.84 -19.67 12.34
CA GLY A 75 -2.47 -21.04 11.98
C GLY A 75 -1.84 -21.82 13.14
N TRP A 76 -1.02 -21.15 13.94
CA TRP A 76 -0.38 -21.75 15.11
C TRP A 76 -1.39 -22.06 16.24
N ILE A 77 -2.24 -21.10 16.60
CA ILE A 77 -3.26 -21.26 17.66
C ILE A 77 -4.24 -22.38 17.35
N THR A 78 -4.63 -22.51 16.06
CA THR A 78 -5.64 -23.48 15.63
C THR A 78 -5.04 -24.83 15.20
N GLY A 79 -3.69 -24.96 15.20
CA GLY A 79 -2.99 -26.19 14.83
C GLY A 79 -3.02 -26.50 13.33
N VAL A 80 -3.40 -25.53 12.47
CA VAL A 80 -3.42 -25.71 11.00
C VAL A 80 -2.10 -25.32 10.34
N LEU A 81 -1.22 -24.62 11.05
CA LEU A 81 0.09 -24.22 10.53
C LEU A 81 0.95 -25.45 10.22
N ALA A 82 1.51 -25.49 9.03
CA ALA A 82 2.35 -26.60 8.54
C ALA A 82 1.64 -27.97 8.51
N ASN A 83 0.31 -28.01 8.53
CA ASN A 83 -0.44 -29.24 8.42
C ASN A 83 -0.60 -29.64 6.93
N PRO A 84 -0.03 -30.76 6.46
CA PRO A 84 -0.16 -31.20 5.06
C PRO A 84 -1.58 -31.73 4.76
N ASP A 85 -2.26 -32.27 5.79
CA ASP A 85 -3.60 -32.86 5.68
C ASP A 85 -4.69 -31.91 6.15
N LEU A 86 -4.54 -30.63 5.83
CA LEU A 86 -5.46 -29.58 6.22
C LEU A 86 -6.88 -29.84 5.69
N ALA A 87 -7.83 -29.96 6.62
CA ALA A 87 -9.24 -30.11 6.25
C ALA A 87 -9.75 -28.89 5.47
N THR A 88 -10.58 -29.12 4.47
CA THR A 88 -11.09 -28.03 3.59
C THR A 88 -11.82 -26.94 4.37
N ALA A 89 -12.55 -27.31 5.44
CA ALA A 89 -13.23 -26.34 6.31
C ALA A 89 -12.25 -25.42 7.06
N ASP A 90 -11.16 -25.98 7.59
CA ASP A 90 -10.12 -25.24 8.28
C ASP A 90 -9.32 -24.37 7.31
N ALA A 91 -9.09 -24.84 6.07
CA ALA A 91 -8.48 -24.04 5.02
C ALA A 91 -9.31 -22.77 4.73
N TRP A 92 -10.64 -22.89 4.58
CA TRP A 92 -11.53 -21.75 4.39
C TRP A 92 -11.51 -20.78 5.58
N ALA A 93 -11.55 -21.31 6.81
CA ALA A 93 -11.51 -20.49 8.02
C ALA A 93 -10.20 -19.71 8.13
N TRP A 94 -9.06 -20.39 7.91
CA TRP A 94 -7.73 -19.75 7.96
C TRP A 94 -7.55 -18.70 6.87
N LEU A 95 -7.95 -18.99 5.64
CA LEU A 95 -7.92 -18.02 4.53
C LEU A 95 -8.84 -16.83 4.80
N GLY A 96 -9.98 -17.04 5.46
CA GLY A 96 -10.84 -15.98 5.96
C GLY A 96 -10.10 -15.04 6.92
N VAL A 97 -9.35 -15.60 7.89
CA VAL A 97 -8.50 -14.81 8.79
C VAL A 97 -7.38 -14.10 8.02
N ALA A 98 -6.73 -14.78 7.06
CA ALA A 98 -5.66 -14.19 6.24
C ALA A 98 -6.14 -13.03 5.35
N ALA A 99 -7.41 -13.01 4.95
CA ALA A 99 -8.02 -11.89 4.23
C ALA A 99 -8.25 -10.66 5.12
N CYS A 100 -8.47 -10.85 6.42
CA CYS A 100 -8.82 -9.76 7.35
C CYS A 100 -7.77 -8.65 7.45
N PRO A 101 -6.44 -8.90 7.57
CA PRO A 101 -5.48 -7.82 7.60
C PRO A 101 -5.39 -7.07 6.27
N VAL A 102 -5.66 -7.71 5.14
CA VAL A 102 -5.73 -7.04 3.83
C VAL A 102 -6.92 -6.10 3.79
N LEU A 103 -8.10 -6.59 4.22
CA LEU A 103 -9.31 -5.77 4.32
C LEU A 103 -9.12 -4.62 5.30
N GLY A 104 -8.47 -4.85 6.44
CA GLY A 104 -8.12 -3.80 7.41
C GLY A 104 -7.21 -2.73 6.82
N HIS A 105 -6.19 -3.12 6.04
CA HIS A 105 -5.31 -2.16 5.36
C HIS A 105 -6.05 -1.34 4.28
N ILE A 106 -6.96 -1.96 3.54
CA ILE A 106 -7.70 -1.32 2.44
C ILE A 106 -8.85 -0.46 2.98
N PHE A 107 -9.52 -0.95 4.01
CA PHE A 107 -10.69 -0.34 4.64
C PHE A 107 -10.49 -0.16 6.15
N PRO A 108 -9.49 0.64 6.58
CA PRO A 108 -9.20 0.82 7.99
C PRO A 108 -10.31 1.62 8.68
N VAL A 109 -10.84 1.08 9.78
CA VAL A 109 -11.90 1.73 10.57
C VAL A 109 -11.46 3.12 11.06
N TRP A 110 -10.18 3.27 11.45
CA TRP A 110 -9.60 4.53 11.93
C TRP A 110 -9.58 5.66 10.89
N LEU A 111 -9.62 5.32 9.59
CA LEU A 111 -9.55 6.26 8.47
C LEU A 111 -10.87 6.31 7.68
N ARG A 112 -12.00 6.04 8.34
CA ARG A 112 -13.32 6.03 7.69
C ARG A 112 -13.32 5.16 6.43
N PHE A 113 -12.69 3.99 6.51
CA PHE A 113 -12.57 2.99 5.45
C PHE A 113 -11.82 3.47 4.18
N ARG A 114 -10.96 4.51 4.30
CA ARG A 114 -10.14 5.05 3.19
C ARG A 114 -8.67 4.71 3.40
N GLY A 115 -8.28 3.51 3.02
CA GLY A 115 -6.94 2.98 3.23
C GLY A 115 -6.08 2.84 1.99
N GLY A 116 -5.07 1.96 2.10
CA GLY A 116 -4.09 1.69 1.07
C GLY A 116 -4.57 0.74 -0.04
N LYS A 117 -3.62 0.08 -0.70
CA LYS A 117 -3.91 -0.86 -1.80
C LYS A 117 -3.76 -2.32 -1.43
N GLY A 118 -3.19 -2.61 -0.28
CA GLY A 118 -3.12 -3.96 0.27
C GLY A 118 -2.03 -4.87 -0.31
N VAL A 119 -1.16 -4.40 -1.20
CA VAL A 119 -0.16 -5.27 -1.87
C VAL A 119 0.85 -5.85 -0.88
N ALA A 120 1.49 -5.02 -0.07
CA ALA A 120 2.46 -5.47 0.93
C ALA A 120 1.81 -6.35 2.01
N THR A 121 0.64 -5.94 2.50
CA THR A 121 -0.13 -6.70 3.49
C THR A 121 -0.64 -8.03 2.89
N GLY A 122 -1.09 -8.02 1.63
CA GLY A 122 -1.48 -9.23 0.89
C GLY A 122 -0.31 -10.20 0.71
N LEU A 123 0.88 -9.70 0.37
CA LEU A 123 2.08 -10.53 0.32
C LEU A 123 2.34 -11.20 1.69
N GLY A 124 2.28 -10.43 2.77
CA GLY A 124 2.43 -10.98 4.13
C GLY A 124 1.39 -12.01 4.49
N SER A 125 0.11 -11.74 4.21
CA SER A 125 -0.99 -12.68 4.48
C SER A 125 -0.83 -13.98 3.70
N VAL A 126 -0.49 -13.91 2.40
CA VAL A 126 -0.28 -15.11 1.57
C VAL A 126 0.94 -15.91 2.04
N LEU A 127 2.05 -15.24 2.39
CA LEU A 127 3.23 -15.89 3.00
C LEU A 127 2.89 -16.59 4.32
N GLY A 128 1.97 -16.03 5.10
CA GLY A 128 1.55 -16.56 6.40
C GLY A 128 0.71 -17.83 6.31
N VAL A 129 0.13 -18.15 5.15
CA VAL A 129 -0.54 -19.44 4.89
C VAL A 129 0.52 -20.48 4.53
N PHE A 130 1.31 -20.84 5.54
CA PHE A 130 2.49 -21.70 5.39
C PHE A 130 2.12 -23.18 5.62
N PRO A 131 2.65 -24.09 4.78
CA PRO A 131 3.51 -23.88 3.61
C PRO A 131 2.74 -23.67 2.30
N GLN A 132 1.41 -23.84 2.28
CA GLN A 132 0.58 -24.02 1.08
C GLN A 132 0.70 -22.87 0.07
N LEU A 133 0.81 -21.63 0.55
CA LEU A 133 0.90 -20.44 -0.32
C LEU A 133 2.28 -19.75 -0.28
N THR A 134 3.24 -20.26 0.47
CA THR A 134 4.56 -19.62 0.62
C THR A 134 5.31 -19.57 -0.72
N VAL A 135 5.40 -20.70 -1.44
CA VAL A 135 6.07 -20.74 -2.75
C VAL A 135 5.34 -19.86 -3.77
N PRO A 136 4.00 -19.97 -3.95
CA PRO A 136 3.25 -19.05 -4.80
C PRO A 136 3.48 -17.56 -4.48
N ALA A 137 3.55 -17.19 -3.19
CA ALA A 137 3.80 -15.82 -2.75
C ALA A 137 5.21 -15.33 -3.12
N LEU A 138 6.24 -16.16 -2.91
CA LEU A 138 7.63 -15.86 -3.25
C LEU A 138 7.79 -15.70 -4.76
N LEU A 139 7.20 -16.58 -5.57
CA LEU A 139 7.20 -16.46 -7.02
C LEU A 139 6.46 -15.20 -7.50
N GLY A 140 5.33 -14.87 -6.88
CA GLY A 140 4.64 -13.60 -7.11
C GLY A 140 5.50 -12.38 -6.77
N ALA A 141 6.29 -12.43 -5.69
CA ALA A 141 7.22 -11.35 -5.35
C ALA A 141 8.35 -11.22 -6.38
N VAL A 142 8.89 -12.33 -6.91
CA VAL A 142 9.85 -12.31 -8.01
C VAL A 142 9.24 -11.69 -9.26
N VAL A 143 8.02 -12.09 -9.64
CA VAL A 143 7.27 -11.48 -10.76
C VAL A 143 7.10 -9.98 -10.56
N TRP A 144 6.79 -9.54 -9.32
CA TRP A 144 6.70 -8.12 -9.00
C TRP A 144 8.01 -7.38 -9.25
N ILE A 145 9.14 -7.94 -8.78
CA ILE A 145 10.47 -7.33 -8.96
C ILE A 145 10.82 -7.20 -10.44
N VAL A 146 10.61 -8.26 -11.21
CA VAL A 146 10.88 -8.27 -12.66
C VAL A 146 10.00 -7.26 -13.38
N ALA A 147 8.69 -7.30 -13.16
CA ALA A 147 7.75 -6.36 -13.78
C ALA A 147 8.02 -4.90 -13.38
N ALA A 148 8.38 -4.64 -12.11
CA ALA A 148 8.74 -3.31 -11.63
C ALA A 148 10.02 -2.77 -12.28
N ARG A 149 11.01 -3.63 -12.54
CA ARG A 149 12.25 -3.25 -13.24
C ARG A 149 12.03 -2.99 -14.72
N LEU A 150 11.24 -3.83 -15.38
CA LEU A 150 10.96 -3.71 -16.81
C LEU A 150 10.04 -2.51 -17.12
N THR A 151 8.95 -2.37 -16.40
CA THR A 151 7.92 -1.34 -16.70
C THR A 151 8.19 -0.01 -15.99
N ARG A 152 8.85 -0.06 -14.82
CA ARG A 152 9.03 1.06 -13.89
C ARG A 152 7.72 1.62 -13.32
N TYR A 153 6.60 0.90 -13.44
CA TYR A 153 5.29 1.25 -12.88
C TYR A 153 4.89 0.30 -11.76
N VAL A 154 4.84 0.80 -10.52
CA VAL A 154 4.44 0.01 -9.34
C VAL A 154 3.05 -0.60 -9.51
N GLY A 155 2.10 0.15 -10.10
CA GLY A 155 0.74 -0.32 -10.31
C GLY A 155 0.66 -1.51 -11.26
N VAL A 156 1.37 -1.47 -12.38
CA VAL A 156 1.46 -2.57 -13.36
C VAL A 156 2.11 -3.78 -12.72
N ALA A 157 3.27 -3.59 -12.08
CA ALA A 157 3.97 -4.67 -11.40
C ALA A 157 3.09 -5.39 -10.36
N SER A 158 2.30 -4.61 -9.59
CA SER A 158 1.40 -5.17 -8.57
C SER A 158 0.24 -5.97 -9.18
N CYS A 159 -0.32 -5.52 -10.31
CA CYS A 159 -1.37 -6.25 -11.01
C CYS A 159 -0.84 -7.56 -11.62
N VAL A 160 0.30 -7.51 -12.31
CA VAL A 160 0.93 -8.69 -12.93
C VAL A 160 1.31 -9.71 -11.87
N ALA A 161 1.94 -9.27 -10.78
CA ALA A 161 2.27 -10.14 -9.65
C ALA A 161 1.02 -10.74 -9.00
N GLY A 162 0.00 -9.92 -8.72
CA GLY A 162 -1.25 -10.40 -8.13
C GLY A 162 -1.92 -11.48 -8.98
N LEU A 163 -2.00 -11.26 -10.31
CA LEU A 163 -2.57 -12.23 -11.26
C LEU A 163 -1.72 -13.50 -11.41
N SER A 164 -0.42 -13.44 -11.14
CA SER A 164 0.46 -14.62 -11.21
C SER A 164 0.31 -15.56 -10.02
N VAL A 165 -0.09 -15.06 -8.83
CA VAL A 165 -0.18 -15.89 -7.61
C VAL A 165 -1.17 -17.05 -7.76
N PRO A 166 -2.42 -16.89 -8.24
CA PRO A 166 -3.31 -18.02 -8.45
C PRO A 166 -2.78 -19.02 -9.48
N LEU A 167 -2.01 -18.58 -10.49
CA LEU A 167 -1.35 -19.50 -11.45
C LEU A 167 -0.28 -20.34 -10.77
N TRP A 168 0.56 -19.75 -9.93
CA TRP A 168 1.56 -20.47 -9.14
C TRP A 168 0.89 -21.39 -8.11
N THR A 169 -0.25 -20.99 -7.54
CA THR A 169 -1.05 -21.84 -6.64
C THR A 169 -1.60 -23.06 -7.38
N ALA A 170 -2.10 -22.89 -8.59
CA ALA A 170 -2.59 -23.99 -9.42
C ALA A 170 -1.43 -24.95 -9.80
N LEU A 171 -0.28 -24.40 -10.19
CA LEU A 171 0.91 -25.21 -10.51
C LEU A 171 1.39 -25.99 -9.28
N ALA A 172 1.48 -25.34 -8.12
CA ALA A 172 1.84 -26.02 -6.87
C ALA A 172 0.88 -27.16 -6.57
N ALA A 173 -0.44 -26.93 -6.65
CA ALA A 173 -1.43 -27.98 -6.46
C ALA A 173 -1.28 -29.15 -7.44
N ALA A 174 -1.00 -28.85 -8.71
CA ALA A 174 -0.82 -29.88 -9.73
C ALA A 174 0.42 -30.76 -9.52
N THR A 175 1.48 -30.18 -8.90
CA THR A 175 2.78 -30.86 -8.72
C THR A 175 2.97 -31.47 -7.33
N THR A 176 2.25 -30.99 -6.30
CA THR A 176 2.45 -31.43 -4.91
C THR A 176 1.28 -32.22 -4.33
N LEU A 177 0.08 -32.08 -4.88
CA LEU A 177 -1.08 -32.81 -4.41
C LEU A 177 -1.33 -34.03 -5.31
N GLU A 178 -1.49 -35.19 -4.68
CA GLU A 178 -1.84 -36.45 -5.32
C GLU A 178 -3.33 -36.76 -5.14
N GLY A 179 -3.85 -37.67 -5.98
CA GLY A 179 -5.22 -38.14 -5.94
C GLY A 179 -6.19 -37.32 -6.79
N ASP A 180 -7.39 -37.90 -7.00
CA ASP A 180 -8.46 -37.28 -7.83
C ASP A 180 -9.11 -36.07 -7.14
N ASP A 181 -8.95 -35.94 -5.84
CA ASP A 181 -9.50 -34.85 -5.03
C ASP A 181 -8.56 -33.60 -4.94
N ARG A 182 -7.39 -33.63 -5.61
CA ARG A 182 -6.38 -32.54 -5.54
C ARG A 182 -6.96 -31.16 -5.79
N TRP A 183 -7.83 -31.03 -6.78
CA TRP A 183 -8.45 -29.75 -7.13
C TRP A 183 -9.48 -29.29 -6.09
N ARG A 184 -10.20 -30.24 -5.46
CA ARG A 184 -11.10 -29.94 -4.35
C ARG A 184 -10.32 -29.40 -3.14
N ARG A 185 -9.16 -30.00 -2.83
CA ARG A 185 -8.26 -29.54 -1.74
C ARG A 185 -7.60 -28.20 -2.08
N ALA A 186 -7.29 -27.94 -3.35
CA ALA A 186 -6.70 -26.68 -3.80
C ALA A 186 -7.71 -25.54 -3.92
N LEU A 187 -9.02 -25.83 -4.05
CA LEU A 187 -10.06 -24.85 -4.33
C LEU A 187 -10.09 -23.65 -3.36
N PRO A 188 -9.98 -23.81 -2.02
CA PRO A 188 -9.96 -22.68 -1.11
C PRO A 188 -8.81 -21.70 -1.42
N PHE A 189 -7.61 -22.22 -1.68
CA PHE A 189 -6.41 -21.43 -1.97
C PHE A 189 -6.50 -20.72 -3.32
N LEU A 190 -7.05 -21.39 -4.34
CA LEU A 190 -7.28 -20.80 -5.67
C LEU A 190 -8.30 -19.67 -5.62
N VAL A 191 -9.41 -19.87 -4.90
CA VAL A 191 -10.43 -18.84 -4.72
C VAL A 191 -9.88 -17.65 -3.95
N ALA A 192 -9.17 -17.89 -2.84
CA ALA A 192 -8.62 -16.81 -2.02
C ALA A 192 -7.57 -16.00 -2.78
N THR A 193 -6.64 -16.66 -3.50
CA THR A 193 -5.62 -15.96 -4.29
C THR A 193 -6.22 -15.25 -5.50
N GLY A 194 -7.23 -15.84 -6.15
CA GLY A 194 -7.98 -15.21 -7.23
C GLY A 194 -8.76 -13.97 -6.77
N ALA A 195 -9.43 -14.05 -5.62
CA ALA A 195 -10.12 -12.90 -5.01
C ALA A 195 -9.14 -11.78 -4.64
N LEU A 196 -7.98 -12.13 -4.07
CA LEU A 196 -6.92 -11.17 -3.77
C LEU A 196 -6.40 -10.51 -5.05
N ALA A 197 -6.17 -11.27 -6.12
CA ALA A 197 -5.73 -10.74 -7.41
C ALA A 197 -6.76 -9.75 -7.99
N ALA A 198 -8.04 -10.11 -7.98
CA ALA A 198 -9.14 -9.23 -8.42
C ALA A 198 -9.19 -7.94 -7.59
N LEU A 199 -9.04 -8.05 -6.26
CA LEU A 199 -9.02 -6.91 -5.35
C LEU A 199 -7.83 -5.99 -5.63
N VAL A 200 -6.63 -6.54 -5.88
CA VAL A 200 -5.43 -5.78 -6.24
C VAL A 200 -5.65 -5.02 -7.56
N VAL A 201 -6.16 -5.67 -8.60
CA VAL A 201 -6.45 -5.02 -9.89
C VAL A 201 -7.46 -3.89 -9.70
N TRP A 202 -8.55 -4.16 -8.98
CA TRP A 202 -9.56 -3.15 -8.68
C TRP A 202 -8.98 -1.93 -7.93
N ARG A 203 -8.12 -2.17 -6.92
CA ARG A 203 -7.46 -1.08 -6.16
C ARG A 203 -6.43 -0.31 -6.99
N HIS A 204 -5.99 -0.86 -8.12
CA HIS A 204 -5.04 -0.21 -9.03
C HIS A 204 -5.69 0.40 -10.27
N ARG A 205 -7.04 0.39 -10.40
CA ARG A 205 -7.73 0.95 -11.58
C ARG A 205 -7.32 2.39 -11.93
N GLY A 206 -7.09 3.25 -10.92
CA GLY A 206 -6.61 4.60 -11.15
C GLY A 206 -5.16 4.68 -11.63
N ASN A 207 -4.29 3.74 -11.19
CA ASN A 207 -2.93 3.66 -11.73
C ASN A 207 -2.93 3.15 -13.17
N ILE A 208 -3.77 2.16 -13.47
CA ILE A 208 -3.94 1.64 -14.84
C ILE A 208 -4.39 2.76 -15.76
N ALA A 209 -5.44 3.51 -15.38
CA ALA A 209 -5.92 4.64 -16.17
C ALA A 209 -4.82 5.70 -16.43
N ARG A 210 -4.07 6.11 -15.38
CA ARG A 210 -2.95 7.05 -15.55
C ARG A 210 -1.79 6.49 -16.38
N THR A 211 -1.55 5.17 -16.30
CA THR A 211 -0.52 4.52 -17.14
C THR A 211 -0.91 4.57 -18.61
N LEU A 212 -2.17 4.28 -18.93
CA LEU A 212 -2.70 4.37 -20.31
C LEU A 212 -2.65 5.80 -20.85
N GLN A 213 -2.85 6.79 -20.00
CA GLN A 213 -2.73 8.22 -20.33
C GLN A 213 -1.27 8.72 -20.37
N GLY A 214 -0.27 7.89 -20.04
CA GLY A 214 1.15 8.26 -20.02
C GLY A 214 1.56 9.16 -18.84
N VAL A 215 0.67 9.40 -17.85
CA VAL A 215 0.91 10.35 -16.74
C VAL A 215 1.21 9.65 -15.39
N GLU A 216 1.29 8.32 -15.34
CA GLU A 216 1.65 7.60 -14.11
C GLU A 216 3.13 7.81 -13.78
N PRO A 217 3.47 8.20 -12.54
CA PRO A 217 4.86 8.41 -12.13
C PRO A 217 5.67 7.11 -12.15
N ARG A 218 6.82 7.12 -12.84
CA ARG A 218 7.74 5.98 -12.91
C ARG A 218 8.58 5.87 -11.64
N ILE A 219 9.02 4.66 -11.29
CA ILE A 219 9.98 4.42 -10.24
C ILE A 219 11.28 5.17 -10.56
N GLY A 220 11.78 5.96 -9.60
CA GLY A 220 13.03 6.71 -9.75
C GLY A 220 12.95 7.96 -10.63
N ALA A 221 11.76 8.39 -11.08
CA ALA A 221 11.61 9.67 -11.72
C ALA A 221 11.91 10.80 -10.71
N ARG A 222 12.91 11.64 -11.00
CA ARG A 222 13.20 12.86 -10.24
C ARG A 222 11.98 13.79 -10.38
N LYS A 223 11.53 14.40 -9.27
CA LYS A 223 10.61 15.53 -9.36
C LYS A 223 11.24 16.56 -10.30
N SER A 224 10.59 16.85 -11.43
CA SER A 224 10.95 18.00 -12.25
C SER A 224 10.89 19.24 -11.36
N ARG A 225 11.95 20.03 -11.33
CA ARG A 225 12.04 21.31 -10.62
C ARG A 225 11.10 22.40 -11.17
N ALA A 226 10.21 22.06 -12.07
CA ALA A 226 9.29 22.99 -12.76
C ALA A 226 8.19 23.59 -11.87
N GLY A 227 8.20 23.38 -10.54
CA GLY A 227 7.25 24.01 -9.61
C GLY A 227 7.90 25.03 -8.65
N ALA A 228 9.19 25.32 -8.81
CA ALA A 228 9.90 26.30 -7.98
C ALA A 228 10.34 27.56 -8.77
N ALA A 229 9.85 27.74 -9.99
CA ALA A 229 9.91 29.03 -10.66
C ALA A 229 8.75 29.86 -10.11
N GLY A 230 9.03 30.58 -9.01
CA GLY A 230 8.14 31.60 -8.49
C GLY A 230 7.77 32.58 -9.60
N ASN A 231 6.54 32.98 -9.55
CA ASN A 231 5.97 34.06 -10.36
C ASN A 231 6.94 35.28 -10.39
N PRO A 232 7.54 35.68 -11.53
CA PRO A 232 8.42 36.84 -11.58
C PRO A 232 7.67 38.17 -11.53
N SER A 233 6.39 38.21 -11.14
CA SER A 233 5.51 39.38 -11.26
C SER A 233 5.25 40.13 -9.96
N GLU A 234 6.03 39.95 -8.87
CA GLU A 234 5.85 40.76 -7.63
C GLU A 234 7.06 41.64 -7.27
N HIS A 235 7.94 41.96 -8.23
CA HIS A 235 8.87 43.08 -8.09
C HIS A 235 8.69 44.06 -9.25
N GLY A 236 7.45 44.53 -9.42
CA GLY A 236 7.16 45.74 -10.17
C GLY A 236 7.45 46.94 -9.27
N GLY A 237 8.59 47.56 -9.46
CA GLY A 237 8.99 48.78 -8.79
C GLY A 237 7.94 49.87 -8.94
N ALA A 238 7.62 50.55 -7.85
CA ALA A 238 6.91 51.81 -7.90
C ALA A 238 7.75 52.83 -8.68
N PRO A 239 7.13 53.63 -9.57
CA PRO A 239 7.85 54.69 -10.27
C PRO A 239 8.25 55.79 -9.29
N ALA A 240 9.50 56.16 -9.29
CA ALA A 240 10.05 57.28 -8.58
C ALA A 240 9.32 58.57 -9.02
N GLN A 241 8.73 59.30 -8.08
CA GLN A 241 8.24 60.65 -8.29
C GLN A 241 9.43 61.61 -8.51
N PRO A 242 9.37 62.53 -9.47
CA PRO A 242 10.42 63.54 -9.66
C PRO A 242 10.36 64.58 -8.57
N ALA A 243 11.51 64.93 -8.03
CA ALA A 243 11.75 66.00 -7.12
C ALA A 243 11.30 67.36 -7.70
N GLN A 244 10.33 68.03 -7.04
CA GLN A 244 10.06 69.42 -7.31
C GLN A 244 11.07 70.27 -6.54
N ALA A 245 11.80 71.06 -7.31
CA ALA A 245 12.72 72.08 -6.84
C ALA A 245 12.01 73.27 -6.22
N GLY A 246 12.68 73.87 -5.34
CA GLY A 246 12.31 74.86 -4.37
C GLY A 246 11.58 76.09 -4.85
N GLU A 247 10.92 76.73 -3.89
CA GLU A 247 10.85 78.19 -3.83
C GLU A 247 10.90 78.60 -2.37
N SER A 248 11.90 79.40 -2.09
CA SER A 248 12.09 80.22 -0.91
C SER A 248 11.00 81.27 -0.81
N ASN A 249 10.37 81.44 0.31
CA ASN A 249 10.00 82.81 0.68
C ASN A 249 10.04 83.02 2.19
N THR A 250 10.76 84.05 2.53
CA THR A 250 10.96 84.74 3.76
C THR A 250 9.71 85.33 4.34
N GLY A 251 9.55 85.38 5.64
CA GLY A 251 8.52 86.21 6.34
C GLY A 251 8.44 85.92 7.82
N PHE A 252 9.24 86.59 8.58
CA PHE A 252 9.10 87.00 9.98
C PHE A 252 7.99 88.09 10.12
N PRO A 253 7.53 88.55 11.36
CA PRO A 253 7.32 87.92 12.66
C PRO A 253 5.94 88.24 13.25
N ASP A 254 5.70 87.85 14.42
CA ASP A 254 5.26 88.62 15.59
C ASP A 254 3.99 88.11 16.36
N ARG A 255 4.20 87.95 17.64
CA ARG A 255 3.36 88.20 18.78
C ARG A 255 1.95 87.55 18.97
N GLY A 256 1.84 86.92 20.12
CA GLY A 256 0.69 86.58 20.83
C GLY A 256 0.90 85.52 21.88
#